data_51c4df86abb80ca8d42d0c71603091f5
#
_entry.id   51c4df86abb80ca8d42d0c71603091f5
#
_cell.length_a   1.000
_cell.length_b   1.000
_cell.length_c   1.000
_cell.angle_alpha   90.00
_cell.angle_beta   90.00
_cell.angle_gamma   90.00
#
_symmetry.space_group_name_H-M   'P 1'
#
loop_
_entity.id
_entity.type
_entity.pdbx_description
1 polymer ?
#
loop_
_entity_poly.entity_id
_entity_poly.type
_entity_poly.pdbx_seq_one_letter_code
_entity_poly.pdbx_strand_id
1 'polypeptide(L)'
;LQDDGHVTLFTDPAKLDEATRAHLGPEVSLCPPAAFVPALRTLSGPVRVDRGTAPLAVSEELTDAGTEVAWGDDPCRLSKARKTVAEIAGMREAHLRDGAAMVAFLAWLDRQPPDTLTEIDLVTALEGFRRATNALHDISFDTICGAGPNGAIMHYRVTRETNRTVRNNELLLVDSGAQYRDGTTDITRTVAVGDPGDEARACYTRVLQGMIAISRARFPKGMAGRDLDPLARFALLVAGQDFDHGTGHGVGAFLSVHEGPQRLSRLSEVPLEPGMILSNEPG
;
A
#
# COMPACT_ATOMS: atom_id res chain seq x y z
N LEU A 1 -9.45 19.58 -12.66
CA LEU A 1 -8.29 20.25 -13.27
C LEU A 1 -8.71 20.77 -14.65
N GLN A 2 -8.48 22.04 -14.91
CA GLN A 2 -8.77 22.72 -16.18
C GLN A 2 -7.50 22.82 -17.04
N ASP A 3 -7.67 23.13 -18.33
CA ASP A 3 -6.55 23.19 -19.27
C ASP A 3 -5.56 24.33 -18.98
N ASP A 4 -6.02 25.39 -18.29
CA ASP A 4 -5.18 26.51 -17.83
C ASP A 4 -4.43 26.21 -16.51
N GLY A 5 -4.60 25.01 -15.96
CA GLY A 5 -3.99 24.56 -14.70
C GLY A 5 -4.83 24.88 -13.46
N HIS A 6 -5.96 25.57 -13.60
CA HIS A 6 -6.84 25.84 -12.46
C HIS A 6 -7.51 24.57 -11.94
N VAL A 7 -7.62 24.44 -10.62
CA VAL A 7 -8.22 23.28 -9.95
C VAL A 7 -9.42 23.72 -9.12
N THR A 8 -10.54 23.04 -9.27
CA THR A 8 -11.67 23.17 -8.33
C THR A 8 -11.67 21.98 -7.37
N LEU A 9 -11.45 22.25 -6.09
CA LEU A 9 -11.49 21.25 -5.03
C LEU A 9 -12.85 21.28 -4.33
N PHE A 10 -13.59 20.18 -4.47
CA PHE A 10 -14.89 20.01 -3.80
C PHE A 10 -14.67 19.32 -2.45
N THR A 11 -14.71 20.08 -1.38
CA THR A 11 -14.49 19.60 -0.02
C THR A 11 -15.28 20.42 1.00
N ASP A 12 -15.48 19.84 2.19
CA ASP A 12 -16.05 20.58 3.32
C ASP A 12 -15.05 21.67 3.76
N PRO A 13 -15.43 22.96 3.70
CA PRO A 13 -14.55 24.04 4.12
C PRO A 13 -14.06 23.96 5.56
N ALA A 14 -14.81 23.29 6.45
CA ALA A 14 -14.43 23.10 7.84
C ALA A 14 -13.20 22.20 8.03
N LYS A 15 -12.85 21.40 7.02
CA LYS A 15 -11.65 20.53 7.01
C LYS A 15 -10.36 21.30 6.67
N LEU A 16 -10.46 22.53 6.22
CA LEU A 16 -9.33 23.33 5.73
C LEU A 16 -9.07 24.50 6.68
N ASP A 17 -7.96 24.44 7.39
CA ASP A 17 -7.46 25.57 8.17
C ASP A 17 -6.82 26.65 7.27
N GLU A 18 -6.45 27.78 7.86
CA GLU A 18 -5.86 28.90 7.13
C GLU A 18 -4.53 28.54 6.46
N ALA A 19 -3.70 27.72 7.15
CA ALA A 19 -2.41 27.28 6.62
C ALA A 19 -2.59 26.39 5.40
N THR A 20 -3.55 25.46 5.43
CA THR A 20 -3.89 24.59 4.30
C THR A 20 -4.41 25.40 3.12
N ARG A 21 -5.30 26.39 3.36
CA ARG A 21 -5.81 27.28 2.30
C ARG A 21 -4.69 28.10 1.66
N ALA A 22 -3.79 28.66 2.47
CA ALA A 22 -2.63 29.41 1.97
C ALA A 22 -1.69 28.52 1.15
N HIS A 23 -1.52 27.26 1.55
CA HIS A 23 -0.70 26.28 0.82
C HIS A 23 -1.27 25.92 -0.55
N LEU A 24 -2.60 25.78 -0.66
CA LEU A 24 -3.27 25.49 -1.94
C LEU A 24 -3.06 26.60 -2.98
N GLY A 25 -2.95 27.84 -2.52
CA GLY A 25 -2.66 28.99 -3.39
C GLY A 25 -3.86 29.44 -4.23
N PRO A 26 -3.66 30.45 -5.11
CA PRO A 26 -4.73 31.09 -5.88
C PRO A 26 -5.26 30.22 -7.03
N GLU A 27 -4.52 29.23 -7.47
CA GLU A 27 -4.90 28.35 -8.59
C GLU A 27 -5.95 27.30 -8.16
N VAL A 28 -6.28 27.21 -6.87
CA VAL A 28 -7.24 26.25 -6.34
C VAL A 28 -8.49 26.96 -5.80
N SER A 29 -9.61 26.78 -6.50
CA SER A 29 -10.92 27.19 -6.01
C SER A 29 -11.53 26.13 -5.09
N LEU A 30 -12.12 26.57 -3.98
CA LEU A 30 -12.78 25.70 -3.00
C LEU A 30 -14.29 25.76 -3.16
N CYS A 31 -14.93 24.61 -3.31
CA CYS A 31 -16.37 24.46 -3.40
C CYS A 31 -16.89 23.43 -2.40
N PRO A 32 -18.11 23.59 -1.86
CA PRO A 32 -18.70 22.56 -1.01
C PRO A 32 -19.01 21.28 -1.82
N PRO A 33 -19.00 20.07 -1.21
CA PRO A 33 -19.28 18.82 -1.91
C PRO A 33 -20.60 18.81 -2.68
N ALA A 34 -21.63 19.47 -2.17
CA ALA A 34 -22.93 19.56 -2.83
C ALA A 34 -22.90 20.30 -4.19
N ALA A 35 -21.88 21.11 -4.45
CA ALA A 35 -21.71 21.81 -5.72
C ALA A 35 -21.06 20.92 -6.80
N PHE A 36 -20.59 19.70 -6.48
CA PHE A 36 -19.85 18.88 -7.43
C PHE A 36 -20.69 18.44 -8.63
N VAL A 37 -21.84 17.84 -8.42
CA VAL A 37 -22.74 17.41 -9.51
C VAL A 37 -23.26 18.59 -10.33
N PRO A 38 -23.76 19.70 -9.73
CA PRO A 38 -24.10 20.89 -10.50
C PRO A 38 -22.94 21.41 -11.35
N ALA A 39 -21.71 21.40 -10.83
CA ALA A 39 -20.53 21.87 -11.58
C ALA A 39 -20.22 20.96 -12.79
N LEU A 40 -20.35 19.62 -12.66
CA LEU A 40 -20.19 18.70 -13.80
C LEU A 40 -21.12 19.06 -14.96
N ARG A 41 -22.36 19.38 -14.66
CA ARG A 41 -23.40 19.74 -15.65
C ARG A 41 -23.16 21.06 -16.38
N THR A 42 -22.26 21.91 -15.88
CA THR A 42 -21.89 23.18 -16.51
C THR A 42 -20.64 23.09 -17.37
N LEU A 43 -19.96 21.97 -17.37
CA LEU A 43 -18.75 21.78 -18.18
C LEU A 43 -19.12 21.72 -19.68
N SER A 44 -18.22 22.24 -20.50
CA SER A 44 -18.33 22.22 -21.96
C SER A 44 -17.05 21.70 -22.58
N GLY A 45 -17.18 21.09 -23.78
CA GLY A 45 -16.08 20.43 -24.46
C GLY A 45 -15.78 19.04 -23.88
N PRO A 46 -14.81 18.32 -24.43
CA PRO A 46 -14.46 17.00 -23.95
C PRO A 46 -13.87 17.04 -22.55
N VAL A 47 -14.46 16.27 -21.61
CA VAL A 47 -13.98 16.14 -20.24
C VAL A 47 -13.25 14.80 -20.07
N ARG A 48 -11.97 14.83 -19.68
CA ARG A 48 -11.20 13.62 -19.43
C ARG A 48 -11.66 12.94 -18.13
N VAL A 49 -11.97 11.64 -18.23
CA VAL A 49 -12.40 10.81 -17.11
C VAL A 49 -11.59 9.52 -17.12
N ASP A 50 -10.96 9.17 -15.99
CA ASP A 50 -10.25 7.91 -15.82
C ASP A 50 -11.24 6.79 -15.46
N ARG A 51 -11.32 5.74 -16.28
CA ARG A 51 -12.22 4.59 -16.06
C ARG A 51 -11.88 3.81 -14.78
N GLY A 52 -10.63 3.81 -14.37
CA GLY A 52 -10.13 3.01 -13.26
C GLY A 52 -10.39 3.64 -11.89
N THR A 53 -10.60 4.96 -11.85
CA THR A 53 -10.63 5.70 -10.59
C THR A 53 -11.85 6.61 -10.42
N ALA A 54 -12.45 7.08 -11.51
CA ALA A 54 -13.63 7.96 -11.43
C ALA A 54 -14.90 7.15 -11.10
N PRO A 55 -15.75 7.62 -10.17
CA PRO A 55 -17.07 7.04 -9.94
C PRO A 55 -17.91 7.05 -11.23
N LEU A 56 -18.70 6.01 -11.46
CA LEU A 56 -19.59 5.89 -12.62
C LEU A 56 -20.51 7.13 -12.78
N ALA A 57 -21.04 7.63 -11.67
CA ALA A 57 -21.89 8.81 -11.65
C ALA A 57 -21.27 10.05 -12.33
N VAL A 58 -19.93 10.19 -12.34
CA VAL A 58 -19.28 11.32 -13.03
C VAL A 58 -19.50 11.24 -14.53
N SER A 59 -19.34 10.09 -15.15
CA SER A 59 -19.55 9.92 -16.58
C SER A 59 -21.04 9.98 -16.96
N GLU A 60 -21.93 9.50 -16.10
CA GLU A 60 -23.38 9.59 -16.30
C GLU A 60 -23.85 11.05 -16.27
N GLU A 61 -23.46 11.83 -15.26
CA GLU A 61 -23.82 13.23 -15.14
C GLU A 61 -23.32 14.12 -16.30
N LEU A 62 -22.09 13.84 -16.78
CA LEU A 62 -21.53 14.51 -17.95
C LEU A 62 -22.33 14.16 -19.22
N THR A 63 -22.64 12.88 -19.43
CA THR A 63 -23.40 12.42 -20.58
C THR A 63 -24.82 12.99 -20.60
N ASP A 64 -25.50 12.97 -19.45
CA ASP A 64 -26.86 13.53 -19.31
C ASP A 64 -26.89 15.05 -19.57
N ALA A 65 -25.80 15.74 -19.26
CA ALA A 65 -25.63 17.17 -19.58
C ALA A 65 -25.25 17.43 -21.04
N GLY A 66 -25.05 16.39 -21.87
CA GLY A 66 -24.63 16.51 -23.26
C GLY A 66 -23.13 16.82 -23.43
N THR A 67 -22.32 16.60 -22.38
CA THR A 67 -20.87 16.82 -22.41
C THR A 67 -20.15 15.56 -22.89
N GLU A 68 -19.20 15.72 -23.82
CA GLU A 68 -18.39 14.61 -24.32
C GLU A 68 -17.46 14.07 -23.23
N VAL A 69 -17.51 12.78 -22.95
CA VAL A 69 -16.60 12.07 -22.04
C VAL A 69 -15.39 11.56 -22.81
N ALA A 70 -14.23 12.17 -22.62
CA ALA A 70 -12.95 11.74 -23.17
C ALA A 70 -12.28 10.76 -22.20
N TRP A 71 -12.37 9.46 -22.49
CA TRP A 71 -11.75 8.44 -21.64
C TRP A 71 -10.22 8.47 -21.75
N GLY A 72 -9.55 8.52 -20.60
CA GLY A 72 -8.09 8.54 -20.55
C GLY A 72 -7.58 8.50 -19.10
N ASP A 73 -6.32 8.22 -18.92
CA ASP A 73 -5.69 8.16 -17.60
C ASP A 73 -5.76 9.51 -16.89
N ASP A 74 -5.89 9.47 -15.56
CA ASP A 74 -5.76 10.66 -14.70
C ASP A 74 -4.35 11.28 -14.89
N PRO A 75 -4.24 12.54 -15.30
CA PRO A 75 -2.96 13.20 -15.53
C PRO A 75 -2.08 13.31 -14.28
N CYS A 76 -2.67 13.29 -13.10
CA CYS A 76 -1.95 13.37 -11.83
C CYS A 76 -1.30 12.03 -11.43
N ARG A 77 -1.83 10.90 -11.92
CA ARG A 77 -1.49 9.55 -11.47
C ARG A 77 0.01 9.22 -11.64
N LEU A 78 0.55 9.45 -12.84
CA LEU A 78 1.95 9.14 -13.11
C LEU A 78 2.90 10.12 -12.45
N SER A 79 2.55 11.41 -12.42
CA SER A 79 3.34 12.44 -11.73
C SER A 79 3.44 12.15 -10.22
N LYS A 80 2.33 11.76 -9.59
CA LYS A 80 2.30 11.36 -8.17
C LYS A 80 3.10 10.08 -7.89
N ALA A 81 3.11 9.13 -8.82
CA ALA A 81 3.86 7.88 -8.69
C ALA A 81 5.37 8.10 -8.63
N ARG A 82 5.89 9.10 -9.34
CA ARG A 82 7.29 9.51 -9.32
C ARG A 82 7.52 10.46 -8.15
N LYS A 83 7.94 9.90 -7.02
CA LYS A 83 8.16 10.65 -5.79
C LYS A 83 9.29 11.66 -5.95
N THR A 84 9.11 12.83 -5.38
CA THR A 84 10.12 13.87 -5.28
C THR A 84 11.28 13.44 -4.36
N VAL A 85 12.38 14.16 -4.42
CA VAL A 85 13.53 13.91 -3.53
C VAL A 85 13.12 14.02 -2.05
N ALA A 86 12.25 14.98 -1.72
CA ALA A 86 11.77 15.19 -0.36
C ALA A 86 10.88 14.02 0.11
N GLU A 87 9.95 13.56 -0.72
CA GLU A 87 9.11 12.40 -0.42
C GLU A 87 9.94 11.12 -0.25
N ILE A 88 10.94 10.88 -1.11
CA ILE A 88 11.86 9.74 -0.98
C ILE A 88 12.65 9.80 0.33
N ALA A 89 13.13 10.98 0.72
CA ALA A 89 13.84 11.17 1.98
C ALA A 89 12.90 10.88 3.17
N GLY A 90 11.69 11.43 3.17
CA GLY A 90 10.69 11.17 4.19
C GLY A 90 10.32 9.68 4.30
N MET A 91 10.11 9.01 3.16
CA MET A 91 9.83 7.58 3.14
C MET A 91 10.97 6.75 3.74
N ARG A 92 12.22 7.11 3.51
CA ARG A 92 13.39 6.45 4.14
C ARG A 92 13.38 6.62 5.65
N GLU A 93 13.18 7.83 6.14
CA GLU A 93 13.10 8.11 7.59
C GLU A 93 11.93 7.39 8.25
N ALA A 94 10.76 7.38 7.61
CA ALA A 94 9.60 6.64 8.09
C ALA A 94 9.89 5.14 8.21
N HIS A 95 10.53 4.53 7.20
CA HIS A 95 10.89 3.11 7.23
C HIS A 95 12.01 2.78 8.23
N LEU A 96 12.98 3.67 8.47
CA LEU A 96 13.97 3.49 9.53
C LEU A 96 13.29 3.49 10.91
N ARG A 97 12.39 4.42 11.15
CA ARG A 97 11.63 4.55 12.40
C ARG A 97 10.71 3.35 12.64
N ASP A 98 9.93 2.97 11.62
CA ASP A 98 9.03 1.84 11.70
C ASP A 98 9.77 0.50 11.78
N GLY A 99 10.88 0.38 11.04
CA GLY A 99 11.78 -0.76 11.12
C GLY A 99 12.34 -0.98 12.53
N ALA A 100 12.70 0.10 13.24
CA ALA A 100 13.12 0.00 14.63
C ALA A 100 11.99 -0.49 15.55
N ALA A 101 10.76 -0.01 15.35
CA ALA A 101 9.59 -0.50 16.08
C ALA A 101 9.31 -1.98 15.80
N MET A 102 9.41 -2.40 14.53
CA MET A 102 9.26 -3.81 14.14
C MET A 102 10.34 -4.69 14.77
N VAL A 103 11.61 -4.27 14.75
CA VAL A 103 12.71 -5.02 15.39
C VAL A 103 12.48 -5.16 16.89
N ALA A 104 12.05 -4.08 17.57
CA ALA A 104 11.72 -4.12 19.00
C ALA A 104 10.55 -5.08 19.27
N PHE A 105 9.52 -5.08 18.44
CA PHE A 105 8.40 -6.01 18.52
C PHE A 105 8.87 -7.47 18.34
N LEU A 106 9.67 -7.78 17.31
CA LEU A 106 10.18 -9.11 17.06
C LEU A 106 11.06 -9.61 18.21
N ALA A 107 11.94 -8.76 18.74
CA ALA A 107 12.76 -9.08 19.90
C ALA A 107 11.94 -9.26 21.20
N TRP A 108 10.80 -8.58 21.33
CA TRP A 108 9.85 -8.82 22.40
C TRP A 108 9.14 -10.16 22.21
N LEU A 109 8.67 -10.44 20.98
CA LEU A 109 7.96 -11.68 20.62
C LEU A 109 8.81 -12.93 20.92
N ASP A 110 10.10 -12.90 20.56
CA ASP A 110 11.04 -14.01 20.82
C ASP A 110 11.17 -14.40 22.31
N ARG A 111 10.81 -13.49 23.21
CA ARG A 111 10.86 -13.72 24.68
C ARG A 111 9.53 -14.18 25.25
N GLN A 112 8.47 -14.23 24.44
CA GLN A 112 7.16 -14.66 24.92
C GLN A 112 7.07 -16.19 24.91
N PRO A 113 6.56 -16.81 25.98
CA PRO A 113 6.29 -18.24 25.96
C PRO A 113 5.24 -18.56 24.88
N PRO A 114 5.39 -19.64 24.12
CA PRO A 114 4.33 -20.14 23.25
C PRO A 114 3.01 -20.36 24.01
N ASP A 115 1.89 -20.35 23.30
CA ASP A 115 0.54 -20.61 23.84
C ASP A 115 0.04 -19.58 24.88
N THR A 116 0.69 -18.40 24.98
CA THR A 116 0.31 -17.35 25.95
C THR A 116 -0.36 -16.15 25.33
N LEU A 117 -0.10 -15.87 24.06
CA LEU A 117 -0.59 -14.69 23.35
C LEU A 117 -1.56 -15.07 22.23
N THR A 118 -2.48 -14.18 21.97
CA THR A 118 -3.40 -14.26 20.83
C THR A 118 -2.96 -13.32 19.71
N GLU A 119 -3.54 -13.50 18.53
CA GLU A 119 -3.32 -12.62 17.38
C GLU A 119 -3.63 -11.14 17.71
N ILE A 120 -4.72 -10.87 18.45
CA ILE A 120 -5.08 -9.50 18.87
C ILE A 120 -4.06 -8.93 19.86
N ASP A 121 -3.51 -9.75 20.76
CA ASP A 121 -2.46 -9.29 21.69
C ASP A 121 -1.22 -8.83 20.91
N LEU A 122 -0.85 -9.55 19.84
CA LEU A 122 0.27 -9.21 18.97
C LEU A 122 0.02 -7.93 18.18
N VAL A 123 -1.17 -7.76 17.61
CA VAL A 123 -1.58 -6.51 16.95
C VAL A 123 -1.43 -5.33 17.91
N THR A 124 -1.98 -5.48 19.11
CA THR A 124 -1.94 -4.43 20.15
C THR A 124 -0.50 -4.10 20.58
N ALA A 125 0.33 -5.13 20.74
CA ALA A 125 1.74 -4.94 21.11
C ALA A 125 2.51 -4.20 20.01
N LEU A 126 2.36 -4.60 18.74
CA LEU A 126 3.05 -3.96 17.61
C LEU A 126 2.66 -2.48 17.47
N GLU A 127 1.36 -2.17 17.56
CA GLU A 127 0.91 -0.79 17.58
C GLU A 127 1.48 0.00 18.78
N GLY A 128 1.64 -0.64 19.93
CA GLY A 128 2.29 -0.06 21.11
C GLY A 128 3.74 0.34 20.82
N PHE A 129 4.52 -0.53 20.16
CA PHE A 129 5.90 -0.21 19.74
C PHE A 129 5.95 0.96 18.75
N ARG A 130 5.00 1.02 17.80
CA ARG A 130 4.88 2.15 16.86
C ARG A 130 4.51 3.45 17.56
N ARG A 131 3.56 3.43 18.50
CA ARG A 131 3.19 4.60 19.30
C ARG A 131 4.36 5.10 20.15
N ALA A 132 5.20 4.21 20.66
CA ALA A 132 6.39 4.57 21.44
C ALA A 132 7.44 5.36 20.64
N THR A 133 7.36 5.39 19.30
CA THR A 133 8.19 6.27 18.47
C THR A 133 7.84 7.75 18.63
N ASN A 134 6.69 8.09 19.20
CA ASN A 134 6.10 9.44 19.33
C ASN A 134 5.90 10.17 17.98
N ALA A 135 5.95 9.45 16.85
CA ALA A 135 5.80 9.99 15.52
C ALA A 135 4.64 9.34 14.73
N LEU A 136 4.04 8.29 15.28
CA LEU A 136 2.90 7.62 14.66
C LEU A 136 1.72 8.60 14.53
N HIS A 137 1.25 8.78 13.29
CA HIS A 137 0.03 9.54 13.01
C HIS A 137 -1.20 8.63 13.03
N ASP A 138 -1.12 7.51 12.34
CA ASP A 138 -2.15 6.45 12.28
C ASP A 138 -1.52 5.13 11.82
N ILE A 139 -2.28 4.05 11.76
CA ILE A 139 -1.90 2.85 11.01
C ILE A 139 -2.15 3.08 9.52
N SER A 140 -1.35 2.51 8.63
CA SER A 140 -1.54 2.65 7.18
C SER A 140 -2.64 1.71 6.65
N PHE A 141 -2.86 0.60 7.36
CA PHE A 141 -3.96 -0.35 7.15
C PHE A 141 -4.16 -1.20 8.40
N ASP A 142 -5.33 -1.84 8.52
CA ASP A 142 -5.62 -2.75 9.63
C ASP A 142 -4.61 -3.90 9.64
N THR A 143 -3.88 -4.05 10.74
CA THR A 143 -2.84 -5.08 10.86
C THR A 143 -3.40 -6.47 10.61
N ILE A 144 -2.80 -7.20 9.68
CA ILE A 144 -3.01 -8.61 9.42
C ILE A 144 -2.09 -9.37 10.36
N CYS A 145 -2.66 -10.18 11.25
CA CYS A 145 -1.90 -11.05 12.15
C CYS A 145 -2.55 -12.42 12.15
N GLY A 146 -1.94 -13.36 11.44
CA GLY A 146 -2.49 -14.70 11.24
C GLY A 146 -1.54 -15.78 11.76
N ALA A 147 -1.99 -16.53 12.77
CA ALA A 147 -1.25 -17.67 13.33
C ALA A 147 -1.73 -18.99 12.72
N GLY A 148 -0.79 -19.85 12.31
CA GLY A 148 -1.09 -21.14 11.69
C GLY A 148 -2.04 -21.01 10.49
N PRO A 149 -3.22 -21.67 10.47
CA PRO A 149 -4.12 -21.64 9.32
C PRO A 149 -4.65 -20.23 8.97
N ASN A 150 -4.73 -19.31 9.92
CA ASN A 150 -5.16 -17.94 9.65
C ASN A 150 -4.13 -17.18 8.81
N GLY A 151 -2.83 -17.50 8.91
CA GLY A 151 -1.77 -16.93 8.10
C GLY A 151 -1.83 -17.30 6.61
N ALA A 152 -2.60 -18.34 6.26
CA ALA A 152 -2.82 -18.74 4.87
C ALA A 152 -4.00 -17.97 4.20
N ILE A 153 -4.72 -17.15 4.96
CA ILE A 153 -5.86 -16.37 4.45
C ILE A 153 -5.34 -15.01 4.03
N MET A 154 -5.31 -14.75 2.72
CA MET A 154 -4.91 -13.45 2.17
C MET A 154 -5.80 -12.33 2.71
N HIS A 155 -5.19 -11.23 3.16
CA HIS A 155 -5.87 -10.10 3.80
C HIS A 155 -6.71 -10.50 5.03
N TYR A 156 -6.23 -11.51 5.79
CA TYR A 156 -6.88 -11.94 7.02
C TYR A 156 -7.07 -10.76 7.97
N ARG A 157 -8.31 -10.57 8.44
CA ARG A 157 -8.64 -9.61 9.49
C ARG A 157 -9.01 -10.35 10.74
N VAL A 158 -8.18 -10.22 11.77
CA VAL A 158 -8.49 -10.79 13.06
C VAL A 158 -9.69 -10.05 13.70
N THR A 159 -10.67 -10.80 14.14
CA THR A 159 -11.82 -10.33 14.93
C THR A 159 -11.84 -11.03 16.27
N ARG A 160 -12.69 -10.61 17.18
CA ARG A 160 -12.84 -11.30 18.47
C ARG A 160 -13.28 -12.75 18.31
N GLU A 161 -14.07 -13.04 17.28
CA GLU A 161 -14.59 -14.38 16.96
C GLU A 161 -13.54 -15.27 16.31
N THR A 162 -12.66 -14.72 15.49
CA THR A 162 -11.62 -15.47 14.77
C THR A 162 -10.28 -15.51 15.49
N ASN A 163 -10.12 -14.67 16.52
CA ASN A 163 -8.89 -14.55 17.30
C ASN A 163 -8.44 -15.88 17.89
N ARG A 164 -7.23 -16.31 17.57
CA ARG A 164 -6.68 -17.56 18.09
C ARG A 164 -5.40 -17.33 18.86
N THR A 165 -5.06 -18.26 19.73
CA THR A 165 -3.76 -18.33 20.43
C THR A 165 -2.69 -18.74 19.44
N VAL A 166 -1.54 -18.05 19.46
CA VAL A 166 -0.33 -18.41 18.73
C VAL A 166 0.30 -19.62 19.42
N ARG A 167 0.40 -20.75 18.71
CA ARG A 167 0.84 -22.01 19.28
C ARG A 167 2.29 -22.32 18.92
N ASN A 168 2.88 -23.22 19.68
CA ASN A 168 4.18 -23.77 19.35
C ASN A 168 4.11 -24.62 18.06
N ASN A 169 5.19 -24.61 17.29
CA ASN A 169 5.35 -25.35 16.03
C ASN A 169 4.40 -24.90 14.91
N GLU A 170 4.15 -23.61 14.80
CA GLU A 170 3.41 -23.02 13.68
C GLU A 170 4.08 -21.75 13.14
N LEU A 171 3.63 -21.29 11.99
CA LEU A 171 4.00 -19.99 11.43
C LEU A 171 3.07 -18.91 11.95
N LEU A 172 3.63 -17.75 12.18
CA LEU A 172 2.92 -16.49 12.44
C LEU A 172 3.25 -15.52 11.32
N LEU A 173 2.23 -15.06 10.59
CA LEU A 173 2.36 -13.98 9.62
C LEU A 173 1.87 -12.69 10.27
N VAL A 174 2.70 -11.65 10.20
CA VAL A 174 2.34 -10.29 10.64
C VAL A 174 2.62 -9.34 9.48
N ASP A 175 1.55 -8.78 8.93
CA ASP A 175 1.59 -7.78 7.88
C ASP A 175 0.93 -6.50 8.40
N SER A 176 1.68 -5.40 8.36
CA SER A 176 1.30 -4.19 9.09
C SER A 176 2.03 -2.98 8.58
N GLY A 177 1.43 -1.82 8.77
CA GLY A 177 2.07 -0.58 8.39
C GLY A 177 1.66 0.59 9.27
N ALA A 178 2.45 1.63 9.20
CA ALA A 178 2.27 2.87 9.92
C ALA A 178 2.13 4.05 8.95
N GLN A 179 1.29 5.00 9.31
CA GLN A 179 1.24 6.30 8.69
C GLN A 179 2.00 7.29 9.55
N TYR A 180 3.09 7.79 9.02
CA TYR A 180 3.84 8.93 9.55
C TYR A 180 3.56 10.15 8.67
N ARG A 181 3.84 11.36 9.14
CA ARG A 181 3.67 12.57 8.32
C ARG A 181 4.62 12.63 7.14
N ASP A 182 5.76 11.98 7.26
CA ASP A 182 6.84 11.94 6.27
C ASP A 182 6.86 10.65 5.44
N GLY A 183 5.99 9.67 5.72
CA GLY A 183 5.92 8.44 4.93
C GLY A 183 4.86 7.46 5.37
N THR A 184 4.53 6.56 4.47
CA THR A 184 3.62 5.42 4.67
C THR A 184 4.44 4.15 4.64
N THR A 185 4.36 3.30 5.67
CA THR A 185 5.09 2.04 5.71
C THR A 185 4.19 0.84 5.50
N ASP A 186 4.81 -0.23 5.04
CA ASP A 186 4.20 -1.52 4.77
C ASP A 186 5.27 -2.58 5.01
N ILE A 187 5.10 -3.40 6.05
CA ILE A 187 6.10 -4.37 6.50
C ILE A 187 5.44 -5.69 6.84
N THR A 188 5.79 -6.74 6.12
CA THR A 188 5.39 -8.12 6.41
C THR A 188 6.54 -8.94 6.97
N ARG A 189 6.26 -9.76 7.98
CA ARG A 189 7.16 -10.79 8.50
C ARG A 189 6.40 -12.08 8.77
N THR A 190 6.96 -13.18 8.26
CA THR A 190 6.56 -14.53 8.64
C THR A 190 7.57 -15.08 9.63
N VAL A 191 7.11 -15.43 10.81
CA VAL A 191 7.93 -15.84 11.96
C VAL A 191 7.61 -17.29 12.33
N ALA A 192 8.64 -18.09 12.58
CA ALA A 192 8.45 -19.42 13.14
C ALA A 192 8.28 -19.32 14.67
N VAL A 193 7.22 -19.93 15.18
CA VAL A 193 7.02 -20.10 16.63
C VAL A 193 7.35 -21.55 16.95
N GLY A 194 8.54 -21.80 17.50
CA GLY A 194 9.08 -23.14 17.64
C GLY A 194 9.56 -23.75 16.32
N ASP A 195 9.33 -25.04 16.10
CA ASP A 195 9.70 -25.75 14.88
C ASP A 195 8.55 -25.79 13.87
N PRO A 196 8.60 -25.05 12.75
CA PRO A 196 7.53 -25.02 11.76
C PRO A 196 7.53 -26.22 10.82
N GLY A 197 8.52 -27.12 10.91
CA GLY A 197 8.72 -28.26 10.03
C GLY A 197 9.44 -27.94 8.72
N ASP A 198 9.88 -28.99 8.03
CA ASP A 198 10.73 -28.88 6.85
C ASP A 198 10.02 -28.28 5.63
N GLU A 199 8.73 -28.57 5.45
CA GLU A 199 7.94 -28.01 4.35
C GLU A 199 7.86 -26.49 4.45
N ALA A 200 7.52 -25.97 5.62
CA ALA A 200 7.43 -24.52 5.87
C ALA A 200 8.79 -23.83 5.64
N ARG A 201 9.89 -24.46 6.12
CA ARG A 201 11.25 -23.96 5.87
C ARG A 201 11.61 -23.93 4.39
N ALA A 202 11.23 -24.96 3.65
CA ALA A 202 11.50 -25.07 2.22
C ALA A 202 10.71 -23.99 1.44
N CYS A 203 9.42 -23.80 1.74
CA CYS A 203 8.59 -22.76 1.13
C CYS A 203 9.12 -21.36 1.46
N TYR A 204 9.38 -21.07 2.73
CA TYR A 204 9.97 -19.81 3.16
C TYR A 204 11.27 -19.49 2.44
N THR A 205 12.16 -20.48 2.30
CA THR A 205 13.44 -20.30 1.60
C THR A 205 13.23 -19.92 0.13
N ARG A 206 12.29 -20.55 -0.58
CA ARG A 206 11.98 -20.25 -1.98
C ARG A 206 11.40 -18.83 -2.13
N VAL A 207 10.49 -18.45 -1.23
CA VAL A 207 9.93 -17.11 -1.19
C VAL A 207 11.03 -16.05 -0.93
N LEU A 208 11.90 -16.30 0.04
CA LEU A 208 13.03 -15.42 0.35
C LEU A 208 14.00 -15.28 -0.83
N GLN A 209 14.27 -16.36 -1.57
CA GLN A 209 15.07 -16.30 -2.80
C GLN A 209 14.43 -15.38 -3.84
N GLY A 210 13.12 -15.45 -4.01
CA GLY A 210 12.35 -14.58 -4.91
C GLY A 210 12.42 -13.11 -4.47
N MET A 211 12.20 -12.82 -3.20
CA MET A 211 12.30 -11.47 -2.63
C MET A 211 13.69 -10.87 -2.82
N ILE A 212 14.74 -11.66 -2.58
CA ILE A 212 16.14 -11.23 -2.81
C ILE A 212 16.40 -11.00 -4.29
N ALA A 213 15.87 -11.82 -5.19
CA ALA A 213 16.04 -11.66 -6.63
C ALA A 213 15.46 -10.33 -7.10
N ILE A 214 14.24 -9.98 -6.68
CA ILE A 214 13.60 -8.68 -6.96
C ILE A 214 14.44 -7.54 -6.36
N SER A 215 14.85 -7.63 -5.09
CA SER A 215 15.63 -6.57 -4.41
C SER A 215 16.96 -6.27 -5.09
N ARG A 216 17.54 -7.27 -5.78
CA ARG A 216 18.82 -7.15 -6.49
C ARG A 216 18.69 -6.86 -7.98
N ALA A 217 17.48 -6.92 -8.53
CA ALA A 217 17.22 -6.75 -9.96
C ALA A 217 17.71 -5.38 -10.43
N ARG A 218 18.42 -5.37 -11.56
CA ARG A 218 18.77 -4.18 -12.31
C ARG A 218 18.25 -4.39 -13.73
N PHE A 219 17.50 -3.44 -14.23
CA PHE A 219 16.76 -3.62 -15.46
C PHE A 219 16.81 -2.36 -16.32
N PRO A 220 16.72 -2.48 -17.65
CA PRO A 220 16.70 -1.34 -18.57
C PRO A 220 15.37 -0.57 -18.45
N LYS A 221 15.41 0.69 -18.92
CA LYS A 221 14.21 1.54 -19.02
C LYS A 221 13.16 0.87 -19.94
N GLY A 222 11.91 0.96 -19.54
CA GLY A 222 10.77 0.44 -20.30
C GLY A 222 10.24 -0.91 -19.82
N MET A 223 10.95 -1.56 -18.88
CA MET A 223 10.42 -2.77 -18.24
C MET A 223 9.30 -2.43 -17.26
N ALA A 224 8.27 -3.25 -17.26
CA ALA A 224 7.13 -3.19 -16.35
C ALA A 224 7.25 -4.25 -15.24
N GLY A 225 6.39 -4.15 -14.24
CA GLY A 225 6.39 -5.12 -13.15
C GLY A 225 6.17 -6.56 -13.58
N ARG A 226 5.41 -6.81 -14.67
CA ARG A 226 5.22 -8.15 -15.24
C ARG A 226 6.51 -8.81 -15.70
N ASP A 227 7.49 -8.01 -16.10
CA ASP A 227 8.77 -8.52 -16.59
C ASP A 227 9.68 -8.96 -15.43
N LEU A 228 9.43 -8.44 -14.22
CA LEU A 228 10.18 -8.74 -13.00
C LEU A 228 9.48 -9.79 -12.11
N ASP A 229 8.15 -9.85 -12.12
CA ASP A 229 7.34 -10.78 -11.31
C ASP A 229 7.82 -12.26 -11.41
N PRO A 230 8.21 -12.78 -12.60
CA PRO A 230 8.76 -14.13 -12.71
C PRO A 230 10.01 -14.39 -11.86
N LEU A 231 10.81 -13.38 -11.55
CA LEU A 231 11.99 -13.54 -10.69
C LEU A 231 11.60 -13.90 -9.26
N ALA A 232 10.50 -13.32 -8.77
CA ALA A 232 9.97 -13.61 -7.45
C ALA A 232 9.44 -15.07 -7.36
N ARG A 233 8.85 -15.56 -8.46
CA ARG A 233 8.17 -16.86 -8.50
C ARG A 233 9.09 -18.02 -8.88
N PHE A 234 10.24 -17.74 -9.47
CA PHE A 234 11.08 -18.77 -10.13
C PHE A 234 11.40 -19.96 -9.22
N ALA A 235 11.84 -19.73 -7.99
CA ALA A 235 12.20 -20.81 -7.07
C ALA A 235 11.00 -21.69 -6.66
N LEU A 236 9.80 -21.07 -6.56
CA LEU A 236 8.55 -21.79 -6.28
C LEU A 236 8.12 -22.61 -7.50
N LEU A 237 8.14 -22.02 -8.69
CA LEU A 237 7.74 -22.70 -9.94
C LEU A 237 8.61 -23.92 -10.24
N VAL A 238 9.92 -23.86 -9.97
CA VAL A 238 10.81 -25.03 -10.10
C VAL A 238 10.41 -26.17 -9.14
N ALA A 239 9.77 -25.83 -8.02
CA ALA A 239 9.26 -26.82 -7.06
C ALA A 239 7.79 -27.21 -7.31
N GLY A 240 7.17 -26.72 -8.41
CA GLY A 240 5.77 -26.98 -8.71
C GLY A 240 4.80 -26.19 -7.81
N GLN A 241 5.27 -25.09 -7.20
CA GLN A 241 4.52 -24.23 -6.29
C GLN A 241 4.35 -22.83 -6.90
N ASP A 242 3.38 -22.08 -6.40
CA ASP A 242 3.16 -20.68 -6.75
C ASP A 242 2.40 -19.98 -5.61
N PHE A 243 2.14 -18.67 -5.73
CA PHE A 243 1.24 -17.90 -4.90
C PHE A 243 0.28 -17.09 -5.77
N ASP A 244 -0.94 -16.82 -5.26
CA ASP A 244 -2.06 -16.33 -6.07
C ASP A 244 -2.21 -14.80 -6.08
N HIS A 245 -1.41 -14.06 -5.31
CA HIS A 245 -1.45 -12.61 -5.26
C HIS A 245 -0.33 -11.94 -6.09
N GLY A 246 -0.33 -10.62 -6.16
CA GLY A 246 0.76 -9.85 -6.77
C GLY A 246 2.03 -9.90 -5.93
N THR A 247 3.19 -9.80 -6.57
CA THR A 247 4.49 -9.75 -5.87
C THR A 247 4.70 -8.44 -5.12
N GLY A 248 3.97 -7.39 -5.50
CA GLY A 248 4.04 -6.09 -4.84
C GLY A 248 3.25 -5.02 -5.57
N HIS A 249 3.15 -3.87 -4.94
CA HIS A 249 2.36 -2.72 -5.40
C HIS A 249 3.12 -1.41 -5.20
N GLY A 250 2.63 -0.34 -5.83
CA GLY A 250 3.12 1.00 -5.54
C GLY A 250 2.67 1.47 -4.15
N VAL A 251 3.49 2.31 -3.52
CA VAL A 251 3.23 2.86 -2.18
C VAL A 251 3.20 4.38 -2.24
N GLY A 252 2.20 4.99 -1.63
CA GLY A 252 2.06 6.44 -1.50
C GLY A 252 3.07 7.02 -0.51
N ALA A 253 3.51 8.26 -0.74
CA ALA A 253 4.37 8.97 0.21
C ALA A 253 3.60 9.38 1.47
N PHE A 254 2.31 9.73 1.31
CA PHE A 254 1.40 10.00 2.42
C PHE A 254 0.02 9.42 2.10
N LEU A 255 -0.50 8.57 3.00
CA LEU A 255 -1.69 7.75 2.77
C LEU A 255 -1.52 6.81 1.55
N SER A 256 -2.58 6.10 1.19
CA SER A 256 -2.61 5.20 0.03
C SER A 256 -1.44 4.20 0.03
N VAL A 257 -1.43 3.30 1.02
CA VAL A 257 -0.45 2.20 1.07
C VAL A 257 -0.42 1.44 -0.26
N HIS A 258 -1.57 1.26 -0.91
CA HIS A 258 -1.68 0.81 -2.29
C HIS A 258 -1.86 2.01 -3.23
N GLU A 259 -0.78 2.48 -3.82
CA GLU A 259 -0.80 3.59 -4.79
C GLU A 259 -0.24 3.15 -6.15
N GLY A 260 -1.11 3.12 -7.16
CA GLY A 260 -0.70 2.87 -8.54
C GLY A 260 -0.07 4.09 -9.24
N PRO A 261 0.25 3.97 -10.53
CA PRO A 261 -0.15 2.91 -11.46
C PRO A 261 0.75 1.67 -11.50
N GLN A 262 1.98 1.76 -10.98
CA GLN A 262 2.95 0.68 -11.01
C GLN A 262 2.61 -0.43 -10.00
N ARG A 263 2.93 -1.67 -10.37
CA ARG A 263 2.81 -2.86 -9.52
C ARG A 263 3.87 -3.87 -9.92
N LEU A 264 4.15 -4.84 -9.07
CA LEU A 264 4.87 -6.06 -9.40
C LEU A 264 3.86 -7.21 -9.48
N SER A 265 3.41 -7.54 -10.67
CA SER A 265 2.44 -8.63 -10.90
C SER A 265 2.44 -9.03 -12.37
N ARG A 266 1.89 -10.22 -12.66
CA ARG A 266 1.74 -10.75 -14.03
C ARG A 266 0.95 -9.82 -14.97
N LEU A 267 0.07 -8.98 -14.41
CA LEU A 267 -0.83 -8.10 -15.18
C LEU A 267 -0.33 -6.65 -15.24
N SER A 268 0.85 -6.35 -14.70
CA SER A 268 1.36 -4.99 -14.62
C SER A 268 2.04 -4.58 -15.93
N GLU A 269 1.50 -3.57 -16.60
CA GLU A 269 1.99 -3.09 -17.91
C GLU A 269 2.70 -1.73 -17.83
N VAL A 270 2.55 -1.02 -16.73
CA VAL A 270 3.13 0.31 -16.57
C VAL A 270 4.65 0.18 -16.40
N PRO A 271 5.45 0.84 -17.26
CA PRO A 271 6.89 0.85 -17.11
C PRO A 271 7.33 1.43 -15.77
N LEU A 272 8.31 0.78 -15.16
CA LEU A 272 8.88 1.26 -13.91
C LEU A 272 9.87 2.39 -14.19
N GLU A 273 9.78 3.45 -13.39
CA GLU A 273 10.60 4.64 -13.55
C GLU A 273 11.29 5.05 -12.25
N PRO A 274 12.43 5.76 -12.31
CA PRO A 274 13.07 6.32 -11.13
C PRO A 274 12.10 7.21 -10.33
N GLY A 275 12.13 7.06 -9.00
CA GLY A 275 11.21 7.75 -8.09
C GLY A 275 9.95 6.97 -7.73
N MET A 276 9.62 5.91 -8.45
CA MET A 276 8.53 5.01 -8.06
C MET A 276 8.94 4.15 -6.87
N ILE A 277 8.05 4.03 -5.90
CA ILE A 277 8.21 3.17 -4.72
C ILE A 277 7.32 1.94 -4.88
N LEU A 278 7.85 0.78 -4.55
CA LEU A 278 7.18 -0.51 -4.68
C LEU A 278 7.39 -1.33 -3.41
N SER A 279 6.36 -2.04 -2.99
CA SER A 279 6.53 -3.15 -2.05
C SER A 279 7.18 -4.36 -2.77
N ASN A 280 7.76 -5.27 -1.99
CA ASN A 280 8.39 -6.51 -2.47
C ASN A 280 8.04 -7.63 -1.48
N GLU A 281 6.95 -8.32 -1.74
CA GLU A 281 6.25 -9.19 -0.80
C GLU A 281 5.77 -10.50 -1.44
N PRO A 282 6.63 -11.28 -2.09
CA PRO A 282 6.28 -12.57 -2.66
C PRO A 282 5.90 -13.61 -1.58
N GLY A 283 4.96 -14.52 -1.89
CA GLY A 283 4.67 -15.71 -1.09
C GLY A 283 3.41 -15.73 -0.29
#